data_2ee8f77feef5a7c585936205675518c1
#
_entry.id   2ee8f77feef5a7c585936205675518c1
#
_cell.length_a   1.000
_cell.length_b   1.000
_cell.length_c   1.000
_cell.angle_alpha   90.00
_cell.angle_beta   90.00
_cell.angle_gamma   90.00
#
_symmetry.space_group_name_H-M   'P 1'
#
loop_
_entity.id
_entity.type
_entity.pdbx_description
1 polymer ?
#
loop_
_entity_poly.entity_id
_entity_poly.type
_entity_poly.pdbx_seq_one_letter_code
_entity_poly.pdbx_strand_id
1 'polypeptide(L)'
;MKLRIAPSPTGELHIGNARTALFNWLYARKNNGKFLLRIDDTDTERSTPEYIENIVQNLSWLGIDWDEGYELSDSNSYKQSDRFGRYEEIVNQLLKNDFAYEDDGAVRFRVEKDKEIFFQDYVRGDMKFNTNDVEDFVI
;
A
#
# COMPACT_ATOMS: atom_id res chain seq x y z
N MET A 1 0.47 7.54 16.05
CA MET A 1 0.42 6.31 15.23
C MET A 1 -0.44 6.58 14.00
N LYS A 2 -0.08 6.02 12.83
CA LYS A 2 -0.86 6.11 11.58
C LYS A 2 -1.04 4.71 11.01
N LEU A 3 -2.28 4.34 10.71
CA LEU A 3 -2.64 3.07 10.08
C LEU A 3 -3.35 3.33 8.75
N ARG A 4 -3.45 2.33 7.91
CA ARG A 4 -3.90 2.50 6.53
C ARG A 4 -4.69 1.29 6.02
N ILE A 5 -5.68 1.57 5.18
CA ILE A 5 -6.19 0.63 4.17
C ILE A 5 -5.82 1.14 2.77
N ALA A 6 -5.45 0.25 1.87
CA ALA A 6 -5.08 0.59 0.50
C ALA A 6 -5.67 -0.43 -0.49
N PRO A 7 -6.98 -0.37 -0.72
CA PRO A 7 -7.64 -1.28 -1.65
C PRO A 7 -7.32 -0.94 -3.10
N SER A 8 -7.22 -1.98 -3.93
CA SER A 8 -7.16 -1.83 -5.39
C SER A 8 -8.58 -1.83 -5.94
N PRO A 9 -8.98 -0.82 -6.73
CA PRO A 9 -10.34 -0.68 -7.26
C PRO A 9 -10.52 -1.53 -8.54
N THR A 10 -10.21 -2.81 -8.47
CA THR A 10 -10.32 -3.79 -9.58
C THR A 10 -11.58 -4.64 -9.48
N GLY A 11 -12.48 -4.30 -8.57
CA GLY A 11 -13.74 -4.94 -8.28
C GLY A 11 -14.42 -4.32 -7.07
N GLU A 12 -15.59 -4.83 -6.69
CA GLU A 12 -16.33 -4.38 -5.52
C GLU A 12 -15.57 -4.67 -4.22
N LEU A 13 -15.83 -3.84 -3.19
CA LEU A 13 -15.27 -4.06 -1.86
C LEU A 13 -15.80 -5.37 -1.27
N HIS A 14 -14.93 -6.36 -1.08
CA HIS A 14 -15.32 -7.62 -0.48
C HIS A 14 -15.04 -7.66 1.03
N ILE A 15 -15.66 -8.63 1.72
CA ILE A 15 -15.60 -8.75 3.18
C ILE A 15 -14.17 -8.87 3.73
N GLY A 16 -13.23 -9.42 2.96
CA GLY A 16 -11.82 -9.53 3.35
C GLY A 16 -11.16 -8.16 3.49
N ASN A 17 -11.38 -7.26 2.53
CA ASN A 17 -10.87 -5.89 2.58
C ASN A 17 -11.60 -5.08 3.67
N ALA A 18 -12.92 -5.23 3.79
CA ALA A 18 -13.69 -4.59 4.85
C ALA A 18 -13.20 -4.99 6.25
N ARG A 19 -12.92 -6.29 6.47
CA ARG A 19 -12.33 -6.79 7.71
C ARG A 19 -10.97 -6.14 7.99
N THR A 20 -10.09 -6.08 6.99
CA THR A 20 -8.77 -5.46 7.15
C THR A 20 -8.89 -3.98 7.49
N ALA A 21 -9.79 -3.25 6.82
CA ALA A 21 -10.10 -1.86 7.15
C ALA A 21 -10.57 -1.71 8.59
N LEU A 22 -11.55 -2.53 9.01
CA LEU A 22 -12.13 -2.49 10.34
C LEU A 22 -11.08 -2.71 11.44
N PHE A 23 -10.20 -3.70 11.32
CA PHE A 23 -9.16 -3.95 12.32
C PHE A 23 -8.18 -2.78 12.44
N ASN A 24 -7.74 -2.22 11.32
CA ASN A 24 -6.84 -1.08 11.32
C ASN A 24 -7.52 0.17 11.89
N TRP A 25 -8.79 0.41 11.52
CA TRP A 25 -9.58 1.52 12.01
C TRP A 25 -9.81 1.44 13.53
N LEU A 26 -10.27 0.29 14.05
CA LEU A 26 -10.45 0.06 15.48
C LEU A 26 -9.15 0.26 16.27
N TYR A 27 -8.04 -0.24 15.74
CA TYR A 27 -6.76 -0.09 16.40
C TYR A 27 -6.28 1.37 16.38
N ALA A 28 -6.49 2.10 15.28
CA ALA A 28 -6.23 3.55 15.22
C ALA A 28 -7.06 4.30 16.25
N ARG A 29 -8.37 4.09 16.28
CA ARG A 29 -9.30 4.76 17.23
C ARG A 29 -8.94 4.44 18.68
N LYS A 30 -8.66 3.18 19.02
CA LYS A 30 -8.26 2.76 20.37
C LYS A 30 -6.99 3.48 20.86
N ASN A 31 -6.05 3.79 19.97
CA ASN A 31 -4.76 4.37 20.31
C ASN A 31 -4.66 5.88 19.98
N ASN A 32 -5.78 6.58 19.77
CA ASN A 32 -5.80 7.98 19.35
C ASN A 32 -4.91 8.26 18.13
N GLY A 33 -4.81 7.29 17.24
CA GLY A 33 -4.05 7.37 16.01
C GLY A 33 -4.91 7.83 14.84
N LYS A 34 -4.29 8.01 13.69
CA LYS A 34 -4.95 8.35 12.43
C LYS A 34 -5.15 7.12 11.55
N PHE A 35 -6.31 7.04 10.90
CA PHE A 35 -6.59 6.05 9.87
C PHE A 35 -6.62 6.72 8.49
N LEU A 36 -6.00 6.09 7.51
CA LEU A 36 -5.79 6.65 6.17
C LEU A 36 -6.37 5.73 5.11
N LEU A 37 -7.08 6.32 4.12
CA LEU A 37 -7.51 5.64 2.90
C LEU A 37 -6.58 6.01 1.74
N ARG A 38 -5.94 5.01 1.11
CA ARG A 38 -5.20 5.15 -0.14
C ARG A 38 -5.85 4.27 -1.21
N ILE A 39 -5.94 4.74 -2.42
CA ILE A 39 -6.42 3.96 -3.57
C ILE A 39 -5.21 3.45 -4.35
N ASP A 40 -5.07 2.12 -4.43
CA ASP A 40 -3.97 1.46 -5.13
C ASP A 40 -4.45 1.01 -6.53
N ASP A 41 -4.56 1.98 -7.44
CA ASP A 41 -5.08 1.85 -8.80
C ASP A 41 -3.96 1.70 -9.85
N THR A 42 -2.89 1.03 -9.51
CA THR A 42 -1.74 0.79 -10.41
C THR A 42 -2.08 -0.13 -11.60
N ASP A 43 -3.08 -0.98 -11.45
CA ASP A 43 -3.65 -1.76 -12.55
C ASP A 43 -4.69 -0.90 -13.28
N THR A 44 -4.23 -0.14 -14.26
CA THR A 44 -5.05 0.83 -14.99
C THR A 44 -6.10 0.20 -15.90
N GLU A 45 -5.93 -1.09 -16.27
CA GLU A 45 -6.88 -1.79 -17.12
C GLU A 45 -8.13 -2.24 -16.35
N ARG A 46 -7.96 -2.64 -15.08
CA ARG A 46 -9.04 -3.15 -14.24
C ARG A 46 -9.57 -2.14 -13.23
N SER A 47 -8.82 -1.07 -12.96
CA SER A 47 -9.25 -0.02 -12.02
C SER A 47 -10.24 0.93 -12.67
N THR A 48 -11.41 1.07 -12.05
CA THR A 48 -12.45 1.99 -12.56
C THR A 48 -12.92 2.99 -11.51
N PRO A 49 -13.40 4.16 -11.93
CA PRO A 49 -14.00 5.15 -11.01
C PRO A 49 -15.15 4.58 -10.20
N GLU A 50 -15.97 3.71 -10.81
CA GLU A 50 -17.12 3.09 -10.16
C GLU A 50 -16.69 2.19 -8.99
N TYR A 51 -15.58 1.46 -9.13
CA TYR A 51 -15.04 0.65 -8.04
C TYR A 51 -14.41 1.50 -6.93
N ILE A 52 -13.82 2.66 -7.27
CA ILE A 52 -13.34 3.61 -6.26
C ILE A 52 -14.53 4.14 -5.44
N GLU A 53 -15.61 4.57 -6.12
CA GLU A 53 -16.82 5.04 -5.46
C GLU A 53 -17.46 3.94 -4.59
N ASN A 54 -17.51 2.70 -5.09
CA ASN A 54 -17.99 1.55 -4.33
C ASN A 54 -17.19 1.33 -3.03
N ILE A 55 -15.85 1.45 -3.08
CA ILE A 55 -15.00 1.36 -1.89
C ILE A 55 -15.36 2.45 -0.87
N VAL A 56 -15.45 3.70 -1.30
CA VAL A 56 -15.77 4.85 -0.46
C VAL A 56 -17.15 4.69 0.20
N GLN A 57 -18.18 4.36 -0.61
CA GLN A 57 -19.54 4.18 -0.13
C GLN A 57 -19.65 3.03 0.87
N ASN A 58 -19.04 1.89 0.60
CA ASN A 58 -19.11 0.73 1.49
C ASN A 58 -18.34 0.95 2.79
N LEU A 59 -17.17 1.60 2.78
CA LEU A 59 -16.47 1.97 4.01
C LEU A 59 -17.31 2.94 4.85
N SER A 60 -17.90 3.94 4.23
CA SER A 60 -18.78 4.91 4.89
C SER A 60 -20.04 4.24 5.47
N TRP A 61 -20.65 3.32 4.71
CA TRP A 61 -21.81 2.54 5.17
C TRP A 61 -21.49 1.68 6.39
N LEU A 62 -20.25 1.13 6.47
CA LEU A 62 -19.76 0.38 7.63
C LEU A 62 -19.41 1.29 8.82
N GLY A 63 -19.50 2.62 8.68
CA GLY A 63 -19.10 3.60 9.70
C GLY A 63 -17.58 3.73 9.85
N ILE A 64 -16.81 3.31 8.86
CA ILE A 64 -15.35 3.42 8.82
C ILE A 64 -15.00 4.74 8.14
N ASP A 65 -14.76 5.77 8.94
CA ASP A 65 -14.26 7.07 8.50
C ASP A 65 -12.73 7.10 8.50
N TRP A 66 -12.12 7.99 7.71
CA TRP A 66 -10.66 8.18 7.67
C TRP A 66 -10.29 9.64 7.92
N ASP A 67 -9.12 9.83 8.52
CA ASP A 67 -8.61 11.14 8.95
C ASP A 67 -7.73 11.81 7.90
N GLU A 68 -7.17 11.02 7.01
CA GLU A 68 -6.31 11.44 5.91
C GLU A 68 -6.53 10.51 4.71
N GLY A 69 -6.24 11.00 3.52
CA GLY A 69 -6.24 10.14 2.35
C GLY A 69 -7.15 10.61 1.24
N TYR A 70 -7.65 9.67 0.47
CA TYR A 70 -8.48 9.91 -0.68
C TYR A 70 -9.68 10.80 -0.32
N GLU A 71 -9.95 11.84 -1.11
CA GLU A 71 -10.99 12.87 -0.94
C GLU A 71 -10.83 13.85 0.24
N LEU A 72 -9.88 13.65 1.16
CA LEU A 72 -9.71 14.52 2.33
C LEU A 72 -8.49 15.45 2.26
N SER A 73 -7.60 15.27 1.28
CA SER A 73 -6.33 15.98 1.22
C SER A 73 -6.23 16.85 -0.03
N ASP A 74 -6.10 18.15 0.16
CA ASP A 74 -5.95 19.13 -0.93
C ASP A 74 -4.56 19.13 -1.58
N SER A 75 -3.55 18.55 -0.92
CA SER A 75 -2.15 18.71 -1.34
C SER A 75 -1.45 17.42 -1.76
N ASN A 76 -1.99 16.26 -1.44
CA ASN A 76 -1.38 14.98 -1.77
C ASN A 76 -2.44 14.04 -2.35
N SER A 77 -2.27 13.65 -3.60
CA SER A 77 -3.06 12.56 -4.12
C SER A 77 -2.72 11.27 -3.40
N TYR A 78 -3.73 10.65 -2.82
CA TYR A 78 -3.67 9.31 -2.25
C TYR A 78 -4.15 8.24 -3.24
N LYS A 79 -4.09 8.56 -4.51
CA LYS A 79 -4.31 7.70 -5.64
C LYS A 79 -2.94 7.36 -6.26
N GLN A 80 -2.63 6.07 -6.42
CA GLN A 80 -1.28 5.68 -6.82
C GLN A 80 -0.97 6.05 -8.27
N SER A 81 -1.96 6.00 -9.17
CA SER A 81 -1.80 6.40 -10.57
C SER A 81 -1.33 7.85 -10.73
N ASP A 82 -1.69 8.74 -9.82
CA ASP A 82 -1.26 10.15 -9.86
C ASP A 82 0.23 10.32 -9.52
N ARG A 83 0.91 9.25 -9.12
CA ARG A 83 2.32 9.24 -8.70
C ARG A 83 3.27 8.51 -9.63
N PHE A 84 2.81 8.05 -10.78
CA PHE A 84 3.65 7.30 -11.72
C PHE A 84 4.93 8.04 -12.10
N GLY A 85 4.87 9.36 -12.37
CA GLY A 85 6.07 10.14 -12.63
C GLY A 85 7.08 10.11 -11.48
N ARG A 86 6.60 10.10 -10.23
CA ARG A 86 7.48 9.98 -9.06
C ARG A 86 8.08 8.58 -8.94
N TYR A 87 7.33 7.55 -9.29
CA TYR A 87 7.84 6.16 -9.28
C TYR A 87 8.93 5.99 -10.33
N GLU A 88 8.73 6.52 -11.53
CA GLU A 88 9.73 6.51 -12.59
C GLU A 88 11.03 7.20 -12.17
N GLU A 89 10.96 8.37 -11.53
CA GLU A 89 12.14 9.06 -10.97
C GLU A 89 12.89 8.16 -9.97
N ILE A 90 12.18 7.48 -9.06
CA ILE A 90 12.79 6.61 -8.05
C ILE A 90 13.39 5.37 -8.71
N VAL A 91 12.71 4.74 -9.66
CA VAL A 91 13.23 3.59 -10.41
C VAL A 91 14.55 3.96 -11.08
N ASN A 92 14.61 5.12 -11.75
CA ASN A 92 15.83 5.61 -12.38
C ASN A 92 16.98 5.85 -11.36
N GLN A 93 16.65 6.33 -10.16
CA GLN A 93 17.65 6.47 -9.09
C GLN A 93 18.14 5.11 -8.58
N LEU A 94 17.27 4.12 -8.43
CA LEU A 94 17.63 2.77 -8.01
C LEU A 94 18.55 2.08 -9.03
N LEU A 95 18.23 2.20 -10.33
CA LEU A 95 19.06 1.70 -11.42
C LEU A 95 20.44 2.36 -11.41
N LYS A 96 20.50 3.69 -11.29
CA LYS A 96 21.76 4.45 -11.25
C LYS A 96 22.66 4.06 -10.07
N ASN A 97 22.08 3.67 -8.95
CA ASN A 97 22.78 3.30 -7.72
C ASN A 97 22.99 1.79 -7.55
N ASP A 98 22.71 0.99 -8.58
CA ASP A 98 22.83 -0.48 -8.59
C ASP A 98 21.95 -1.20 -7.53
N PHE A 99 20.90 -0.53 -7.07
CA PHE A 99 19.86 -1.16 -6.21
C PHE A 99 18.77 -1.85 -7.02
N ALA A 100 18.74 -1.64 -8.33
CA ALA A 100 17.85 -2.31 -9.26
C ALA A 100 18.57 -2.61 -10.58
N TYR A 101 18.00 -3.50 -11.39
CA TYR A 101 18.52 -3.86 -12.70
C TYR A 101 17.37 -4.22 -13.65
N GLU A 102 17.63 -4.12 -14.95
CA GLU A 102 16.69 -4.53 -16.00
C GLU A 102 16.83 -6.03 -16.26
N ASP A 103 15.70 -6.73 -16.36
CA ASP A 103 15.61 -8.15 -16.65
C ASP A 103 14.32 -8.44 -17.43
N ASP A 104 14.48 -8.90 -18.68
CA ASP A 104 13.40 -9.30 -19.58
C ASP A 104 12.27 -8.26 -19.72
N GLY A 105 12.64 -6.98 -19.86
CA GLY A 105 11.71 -5.86 -20.02
C GLY A 105 11.04 -5.37 -18.71
N ALA A 106 11.43 -5.91 -17.57
CA ALA A 106 11.03 -5.45 -16.25
C ALA A 106 12.22 -4.88 -15.47
N VAL A 107 11.94 -4.05 -14.48
CA VAL A 107 12.96 -3.60 -13.52
C VAL A 107 12.80 -4.40 -12.23
N ARG A 108 13.90 -4.99 -11.77
CA ARG A 108 13.94 -5.75 -10.52
C ARG A 108 14.74 -5.04 -9.45
N PHE A 109 14.19 -5.01 -8.24
CA PHE A 109 14.91 -4.56 -7.06
C PHE A 109 15.88 -5.64 -6.60
N ARG A 110 17.15 -5.24 -6.38
CA ARG A 110 18.22 -6.13 -5.90
C ARG A 110 18.14 -6.26 -4.39
N VAL A 111 17.81 -7.45 -3.90
CA VAL A 111 17.76 -7.73 -2.46
C VAL A 111 19.16 -8.04 -1.94
N GLU A 112 19.67 -7.20 -1.03
CA GLU A 112 20.93 -7.44 -0.37
C GLU A 112 20.87 -8.72 0.48
N LYS A 113 21.70 -9.70 0.16
CA LYS A 113 21.74 -11.00 0.85
C LYS A 113 22.48 -10.91 2.19
N ASP A 114 22.39 -11.98 2.99
CA ASP A 114 23.07 -12.16 4.28
C ASP A 114 22.71 -11.08 5.34
N LYS A 115 21.50 -10.53 5.25
CA LYS A 115 20.95 -9.62 6.26
C LYS A 115 19.85 -10.30 7.07
N GLU A 116 19.78 -9.92 8.34
CA GLU A 116 18.64 -10.26 9.20
C GLU A 116 17.75 -9.02 9.40
N ILE A 117 16.47 -9.19 9.17
CA ILE A 117 15.45 -8.15 9.38
C ILE A 117 14.64 -8.52 10.62
N PHE A 118 14.59 -7.61 11.58
CA PHE A 118 13.83 -7.76 12.81
C PHE A 118 12.73 -6.71 12.87
N PHE A 119 11.53 -7.11 13.23
CA PHE A 119 10.46 -6.18 13.59
C PHE A 119 9.47 -6.84 14.55
N GLN A 120 8.73 -6.01 15.28
CA GLN A 120 7.66 -6.46 16.14
C GLN A 120 6.33 -6.38 15.38
N ASP A 121 5.70 -7.54 15.19
CA ASP A 121 4.34 -7.64 14.66
C ASP A 121 3.34 -7.64 15.82
N TYR A 122 2.28 -6.84 15.72
CA TYR A 122 1.30 -6.71 16.79
C TYR A 122 0.44 -7.97 17.02
N VAL A 123 0.39 -8.88 16.05
CA VAL A 123 -0.37 -10.13 16.12
C VAL A 123 0.54 -11.32 16.42
N ARG A 124 1.73 -11.35 15.79
CA ARG A 124 2.66 -12.49 15.83
C ARG A 124 3.83 -12.31 16.80
N GLY A 125 4.00 -11.10 17.37
CA GLY A 125 5.13 -10.79 18.24
C GLY A 125 6.42 -10.49 17.46
N ASP A 126 7.55 -10.89 18.04
CA ASP A 126 8.86 -10.64 17.44
C ASP A 126 9.07 -11.51 16.19
N MET A 127 9.31 -10.85 15.06
CA MET A 127 9.53 -11.49 13.76
C MET A 127 10.97 -11.30 13.32
N LYS A 128 11.54 -12.37 12.78
CA LYS A 128 12.88 -12.40 12.20
C LYS A 128 12.83 -13.03 10.81
N PHE A 129 13.44 -12.37 9.83
CA PHE A 129 13.58 -12.87 8.46
C PHE A 129 15.04 -12.80 8.02
N ASN A 130 15.47 -13.79 7.24
CA ASN A 130 16.74 -13.72 6.54
C ASN A 130 16.50 -13.27 5.10
N THR A 131 17.26 -12.29 4.61
CA THR A 131 17.12 -11.80 3.24
C THR A 131 17.50 -12.83 2.18
N ASN A 132 18.18 -13.91 2.55
CA ASN A 132 18.44 -15.02 1.63
C ASN A 132 17.16 -15.75 1.19
N ASP A 133 16.09 -15.65 2.01
CA ASP A 133 14.78 -16.24 1.72
C ASP A 133 13.91 -15.32 0.84
N VAL A 134 14.39 -14.11 0.52
CA VAL A 134 13.69 -13.13 -0.32
C VAL A 134 14.39 -13.03 -1.66
N GLU A 135 13.70 -13.32 -2.74
CA GLU A 135 14.20 -13.15 -4.10
C GLU A 135 14.14 -11.68 -4.55
N ASP A 136 14.92 -11.34 -5.59
CA ASP A 136 14.79 -10.07 -6.28
C ASP A 136 13.38 -9.97 -6.90
N PHE A 137 12.72 -8.84 -6.76
CA PHE A 137 11.32 -8.68 -7.18
C PHE A 137 11.12 -7.51 -8.13
N VAL A 138 10.13 -7.62 -8.99
CA VAL A 138 9.75 -6.58 -9.96
C VAL A 138 9.17 -5.37 -9.23
N ILE A 139 9.59 -4.18 -9.68
CA ILE A 139 9.15 -2.88 -9.17
C ILE A 139 8.56 -2.00 -10.27
#